data_f9c2a6661776d580a2bbbb27cf4ec808
#
_entry.id   f9c2a6661776d580a2bbbb27cf4ec808
#
_cell.length_a   1.000
_cell.length_b   1.000
_cell.length_c   1.000
_cell.angle_alpha   90.00
_cell.angle_beta   90.00
_cell.angle_gamma   90.00
#
_symmetry.space_group_name_H-M   'P 1'
#
loop_
_entity.id
_entity.type
_entity.pdbx_description
1 polymer ?
#
loop_
_entity_poly.entity_id
_entity_poly.type
_entity_poly.pdbx_seq_one_letter_code
_entity_poly.pdbx_strand_id
1 'polypeptide(L)'
;EVSLVSGNHGFAKGPCNPDYHDLVIKGLTDGIDLAKEVGCQNVITFTGMRYDGMDDEKAAQRCIETWKEVLPHAEKQGVTLVLEHLNSRDDTHPMKGHPGYFGDDLDFCVDLIKRVGSDNFKLLFDIYHVSVMNGDIIRRIRQYHAYIAHYHTAGNPGRGELDDTQEINYPPILEEILKTGYAGYVAQEFIPTWEDPIAALCHAAELCDV
;
A
#
# COMPACT_ATOMS: atom_id res chain seq x y z
N GLU A 1 -14.14 -10.90 8.18
CA GLU A 1 -12.76 -10.58 8.61
C GLU A 1 -12.35 -9.20 8.12
N VAL A 2 -11.46 -8.52 8.86
CA VAL A 2 -10.89 -7.23 8.47
C VAL A 2 -9.44 -7.48 8.03
N SER A 3 -9.10 -7.15 6.78
CA SER A 3 -7.77 -7.41 6.22
C SER A 3 -6.79 -6.25 6.41
N LEU A 4 -7.32 -5.02 6.55
CA LEU A 4 -6.54 -3.80 6.65
C LEU A 4 -7.29 -2.74 7.46
N VAL A 5 -6.57 -2.01 8.32
CA VAL A 5 -7.08 -0.88 9.11
C VAL A 5 -6.36 0.40 8.68
N SER A 6 -7.07 1.53 8.69
CA SER A 6 -6.47 2.83 8.40
C SER A 6 -5.53 3.29 9.52
N GLY A 7 -4.37 3.83 9.14
CA GLY A 7 -3.49 4.58 10.05
C GLY A 7 -3.97 5.99 10.41
N ASN A 8 -5.19 6.37 10.00
CA ASN A 8 -5.89 7.62 10.35
C ASN A 8 -5.19 8.94 9.98
N HIS A 9 -4.07 8.91 9.21
CA HIS A 9 -3.42 10.15 8.77
C HIS A 9 -3.58 10.44 7.26
N GLY A 10 -3.98 9.41 6.47
CA GLY A 10 -4.16 9.49 5.03
C GLY A 10 -2.86 9.73 4.24
N PHE A 11 -2.93 9.58 2.93
CA PHE A 11 -1.75 9.71 2.04
C PHE A 11 -1.20 11.14 1.96
N ALA A 12 -2.03 12.16 2.18
CA ALA A 12 -1.62 13.56 2.04
C ALA A 12 -0.80 14.08 3.23
N LYS A 13 -1.02 13.55 4.43
CA LYS A 13 -0.43 14.03 5.69
C LYS A 13 0.51 12.97 6.27
N GLY A 14 1.62 12.72 5.58
CA GLY A 14 2.56 11.68 5.98
C GLY A 14 3.82 12.23 6.66
N PRO A 15 4.65 11.32 7.19
CA PRO A 15 5.81 11.64 8.02
C PRO A 15 6.96 12.32 7.27
N CYS A 16 6.94 12.38 5.93
CA CYS A 16 7.94 13.14 5.18
C CYS A 16 7.91 14.64 5.54
N ASN A 17 6.74 15.17 5.93
CA ASN A 17 6.58 16.55 6.38
C ASN A 17 6.60 16.63 7.91
N PRO A 18 7.52 17.41 8.52
CA PRO A 18 7.65 17.52 9.97
C PRO A 18 6.39 18.05 10.67
N ASP A 19 5.56 18.83 9.98
CA ASP A 19 4.35 19.41 10.54
C ASP A 19 3.29 18.34 10.88
N TYR A 20 3.44 17.13 10.35
CA TYR A 20 2.48 16.03 10.55
C TYR A 20 2.99 14.92 11.47
N HIS A 21 4.19 15.06 12.07
CA HIS A 21 4.78 14.04 12.93
C HIS A 21 3.82 13.53 14.02
N ASP A 22 3.32 14.42 14.87
CA ASP A 22 2.42 14.06 15.99
C ASP A 22 1.08 13.48 15.50
N LEU A 23 0.58 14.00 14.37
CA LEU A 23 -0.64 13.49 13.74
C LEU A 23 -0.45 12.03 13.29
N VAL A 24 0.68 11.73 12.66
CA VAL A 24 1.01 10.39 12.17
C VAL A 24 1.19 9.42 13.33
N ILE A 25 1.98 9.79 14.35
CA ILE A 25 2.18 8.99 15.56
C ILE A 25 0.84 8.63 16.20
N LYS A 26 0.01 9.65 16.44
CA LYS A 26 -1.32 9.43 17.04
C LYS A 26 -2.19 8.54 16.15
N GLY A 27 -2.26 8.83 14.87
CA GLY A 27 -3.11 8.09 13.93
C GLY A 27 -2.71 6.62 13.82
N LEU A 28 -1.41 6.34 13.72
CA LEU A 28 -0.91 4.97 13.68
C LEU A 28 -1.13 4.23 15.01
N THR A 29 -0.94 4.89 16.15
CA THR A 29 -1.20 4.31 17.46
C THR A 29 -2.68 3.92 17.61
N ASP A 30 -3.60 4.83 17.28
CA ASP A 30 -5.05 4.57 17.29
C ASP A 30 -5.41 3.42 16.33
N GLY A 31 -4.80 3.40 15.13
CA GLY A 31 -5.01 2.34 14.13
C GLY A 31 -4.52 0.97 14.59
N ILE A 32 -3.37 0.90 15.25
CA ILE A 32 -2.82 -0.33 15.83
C ILE A 32 -3.75 -0.88 16.91
N ASP A 33 -4.25 -0.02 17.81
CA ASP A 33 -5.17 -0.43 18.87
C ASP A 33 -6.48 -0.95 18.28
N LEU A 34 -7.03 -0.27 17.28
CA LEU A 34 -8.22 -0.74 16.56
C LEU A 34 -7.96 -2.07 15.84
N ALA A 35 -6.82 -2.21 15.15
CA ALA A 35 -6.46 -3.44 14.47
C ALA A 35 -6.41 -4.62 15.44
N LYS A 36 -5.83 -4.42 16.62
CA LYS A 36 -5.81 -5.41 17.69
C LYS A 36 -7.22 -5.78 18.19
N GLU A 37 -8.07 -4.77 18.39
CA GLU A 37 -9.45 -4.96 18.85
C GLU A 37 -10.28 -5.80 17.86
N VAL A 38 -10.16 -5.52 16.55
CA VAL A 38 -10.94 -6.21 15.51
C VAL A 38 -10.28 -7.49 14.98
N GLY A 39 -9.09 -7.83 15.47
CA GLY A 39 -8.34 -9.01 15.03
C GLY A 39 -7.69 -8.87 13.65
N CYS A 40 -7.43 -7.63 13.19
CA CYS A 40 -6.71 -7.34 11.97
C CYS A 40 -5.20 -7.33 12.21
N GLN A 41 -4.43 -7.80 11.22
CA GLN A 41 -2.96 -7.85 11.33
C GLN A 41 -2.26 -6.65 10.71
N ASN A 42 -2.91 -5.88 9.83
CA ASN A 42 -2.27 -4.84 9.04
C ASN A 42 -2.87 -3.46 9.29
N VAL A 43 -2.00 -2.46 9.44
CA VAL A 43 -2.35 -1.04 9.47
C VAL A 43 -1.61 -0.32 8.36
N ILE A 44 -2.34 0.35 7.48
CA ILE A 44 -1.76 1.09 6.35
C ILE A 44 -1.11 2.38 6.80
N THR A 45 0.04 2.70 6.20
CA THR A 45 0.74 3.98 6.35
C THR A 45 1.24 4.49 5.01
N PHE A 46 1.53 5.78 4.95
CA PHE A 46 1.94 6.50 3.75
C PHE A 46 3.16 7.39 4.04
N THR A 47 3.95 7.70 3.01
CA THR A 47 5.07 8.65 3.14
C THR A 47 4.61 10.10 3.29
N GLY A 48 3.51 10.47 2.64
CA GLY A 48 3.03 11.85 2.53
C GLY A 48 3.35 12.50 1.19
N MET A 49 2.91 13.75 1.05
CA MET A 49 3.11 14.55 -0.16
C MET A 49 4.39 15.37 -0.06
N ARG A 50 5.04 15.59 -1.20
CA ARG A 50 6.15 16.54 -1.36
C ARG A 50 5.67 17.96 -1.07
N TYR A 51 6.55 18.79 -0.54
CA TYR A 51 6.29 20.20 -0.27
C TYR A 51 7.48 21.06 -0.73
N ASP A 52 7.26 22.36 -0.88
CA ASP A 52 8.26 23.29 -1.39
C ASP A 52 9.52 23.32 -0.48
N GLY A 53 10.67 23.15 -1.10
CA GLY A 53 11.96 23.12 -0.39
C GLY A 53 12.26 21.82 0.36
N MET A 54 11.50 20.76 0.12
CA MET A 54 11.76 19.45 0.71
C MET A 54 13.12 18.89 0.25
N ASP A 55 13.91 18.42 1.22
CA ASP A 55 15.12 17.64 0.98
C ASP A 55 14.74 16.16 1.12
N ASP A 56 14.91 15.40 0.04
CA ASP A 56 14.42 14.02 -0.05
C ASP A 56 15.07 13.09 0.99
N GLU A 57 16.39 13.22 1.26
CA GLU A 57 17.04 12.34 2.24
C GLU A 57 16.61 12.69 3.68
N LYS A 58 16.47 13.98 3.98
CA LYS A 58 15.94 14.38 5.30
C LYS A 58 14.49 13.97 5.48
N ALA A 59 13.68 14.02 4.42
CA ALA A 59 12.30 13.55 4.44
C ALA A 59 12.22 12.03 4.63
N ALA A 60 13.06 11.27 3.94
CA ALA A 60 13.20 9.82 4.12
C ALA A 60 13.61 9.47 5.55
N GLN A 61 14.58 10.18 6.09
CA GLN A 61 15.04 9.97 7.47
C GLN A 61 13.92 10.25 8.48
N ARG A 62 13.15 11.33 8.30
CA ARG A 62 11.96 11.61 9.14
C ARG A 62 10.92 10.52 9.09
N CYS A 63 10.60 10.01 7.88
CA CYS A 63 9.69 8.86 7.74
C CYS A 63 10.16 7.68 8.59
N ILE A 64 11.44 7.30 8.47
CA ILE A 64 12.05 6.19 9.20
C ILE A 64 11.95 6.42 10.72
N GLU A 65 12.31 7.62 11.22
CA GLU A 65 12.27 7.96 12.63
C GLU A 65 10.84 7.90 13.19
N THR A 66 9.87 8.46 12.46
CA THR A 66 8.45 8.43 12.85
C THR A 66 7.91 7.00 12.94
N TRP A 67 8.20 6.15 11.95
CA TRP A 67 7.75 4.76 12.01
C TRP A 67 8.44 3.98 13.12
N LYS A 68 9.74 4.18 13.35
CA LYS A 68 10.49 3.56 14.46
C LYS A 68 9.96 3.95 15.85
N GLU A 69 9.37 5.12 16.00
CA GLU A 69 8.75 5.53 17.26
C GLU A 69 7.47 4.74 17.56
N VAL A 70 6.68 4.39 16.53
CA VAL A 70 5.42 3.66 16.68
C VAL A 70 5.62 2.14 16.70
N LEU A 71 6.65 1.63 16.02
CA LEU A 71 6.86 0.18 15.82
C LEU A 71 6.90 -0.65 17.10
N PRO A 72 7.52 -0.21 18.22
CA PRO A 72 7.47 -1.00 19.47
C PRO A 72 6.06 -1.27 19.95
N HIS A 73 5.12 -0.36 19.70
CA HIS A 73 3.72 -0.57 20.00
C HIS A 73 3.08 -1.60 19.05
N ALA A 74 3.32 -1.48 17.74
CA ALA A 74 2.84 -2.42 16.74
C ALA A 74 3.34 -3.84 17.01
N GLU A 75 4.63 -4.01 17.27
CA GLU A 75 5.27 -5.29 17.62
C GLU A 75 4.64 -5.93 18.87
N LYS A 76 4.43 -5.13 19.91
CA LYS A 76 3.76 -5.59 21.15
C LYS A 76 2.33 -6.07 20.90
N GLN A 77 1.60 -5.43 20.00
CA GLN A 77 0.23 -5.80 19.64
C GLN A 77 0.15 -6.94 18.60
N GLY A 78 1.29 -7.31 17.97
CA GLY A 78 1.33 -8.28 16.89
C GLY A 78 0.71 -7.75 15.59
N VAL A 79 0.84 -6.43 15.37
CA VAL A 79 0.32 -5.71 14.19
C VAL A 79 1.48 -5.32 13.30
N THR A 80 1.28 -5.38 11.99
CA THR A 80 2.24 -4.96 10.96
C THR A 80 1.80 -3.65 10.33
N LEU A 81 2.70 -2.66 10.29
CA LEU A 81 2.50 -1.46 9.50
C LEU A 81 2.84 -1.78 8.05
N VAL A 82 1.95 -1.43 7.12
CA VAL A 82 2.15 -1.66 5.69
C VAL A 82 2.22 -0.33 4.94
N LEU A 83 3.39 -0.04 4.37
CA LEU A 83 3.65 1.16 3.58
C LEU A 83 3.08 0.99 2.18
N GLU A 84 2.17 1.84 1.77
CA GLU A 84 1.65 1.84 0.41
C GLU A 84 2.49 2.73 -0.52
N HIS A 85 2.95 2.11 -1.61
CA HIS A 85 3.46 2.78 -2.80
C HIS A 85 2.28 3.27 -3.65
N LEU A 86 2.27 4.56 -4.01
CA LEU A 86 1.21 5.15 -4.84
C LEU A 86 1.78 5.70 -6.16
N ASN A 87 0.97 5.72 -7.21
CA ASN A 87 1.39 6.38 -8.45
C ASN A 87 1.19 7.90 -8.37
N SER A 88 2.13 8.64 -8.98
CA SER A 88 2.09 10.10 -9.13
C SER A 88 1.77 10.55 -10.56
N ARG A 89 1.43 9.62 -11.47
CA ARG A 89 1.27 9.89 -12.91
C ARG A 89 -0.16 10.19 -13.33
N ASP A 90 -1.15 9.53 -12.71
CA ASP A 90 -2.56 9.75 -13.05
C ASP A 90 -3.13 10.90 -12.21
N ASP A 91 -3.47 12.01 -12.88
CA ASP A 91 -4.07 13.20 -12.28
C ASP A 91 -5.56 13.36 -12.64
N THR A 92 -6.16 12.36 -13.29
CA THR A 92 -7.53 12.45 -13.82
C THR A 92 -8.61 12.35 -12.75
N HIS A 93 -8.29 11.79 -11.59
CA HIS A 93 -9.20 11.65 -10.47
C HIS A 93 -8.44 11.48 -9.15
N PRO A 94 -8.90 12.04 -8.02
CA PRO A 94 -8.20 12.00 -6.72
C PRO A 94 -7.90 10.60 -6.18
N MET A 95 -8.62 9.58 -6.63
CA MET A 95 -8.43 8.19 -6.21
C MET A 95 -7.65 7.34 -7.22
N LYS A 96 -7.27 7.88 -8.40
CA LYS A 96 -6.55 7.13 -9.43
C LYS A 96 -5.06 7.30 -9.36
N GLY A 97 -4.60 8.47 -8.91
CA GLY A 97 -3.18 8.76 -8.68
C GLY A 97 -3.01 10.02 -7.84
N HIS A 98 -1.79 10.24 -7.38
CA HIS A 98 -1.47 11.26 -6.37
C HIS A 98 -0.23 12.05 -6.77
N PRO A 99 -0.33 13.00 -7.74
CA PRO A 99 0.79 13.82 -8.18
C PRO A 99 1.48 14.52 -7.00
N GLY A 100 2.81 14.31 -6.88
CA GLY A 100 3.59 14.82 -5.77
C GLY A 100 3.66 13.92 -4.54
N TYR A 101 3.13 12.70 -4.60
CA TYR A 101 3.35 11.72 -3.53
C TYR A 101 4.83 11.36 -3.39
N PHE A 102 5.36 11.32 -2.18
CA PHE A 102 6.80 11.11 -1.96
C PHE A 102 7.23 9.66 -2.18
N GLY A 103 6.39 8.69 -1.84
CA GLY A 103 6.64 7.26 -2.02
C GLY A 103 6.15 6.71 -3.35
N ASP A 104 6.39 7.41 -4.46
CA ASP A 104 5.92 7.05 -5.80
C ASP A 104 6.89 6.14 -6.59
N ASP A 105 8.00 5.75 -5.97
CA ASP A 105 8.94 4.76 -6.49
C ASP A 105 8.98 3.52 -5.60
N LEU A 106 8.72 2.34 -6.18
CA LEU A 106 8.66 1.09 -5.44
C LEU A 106 10.00 0.70 -4.82
N ASP A 107 11.11 0.91 -5.54
CA ASP A 107 12.44 0.56 -5.08
C ASP A 107 12.85 1.46 -3.90
N PHE A 108 12.45 2.73 -3.93
CA PHE A 108 12.59 3.67 -2.83
C PHE A 108 11.77 3.23 -1.60
N CYS A 109 10.51 2.83 -1.77
CA CYS A 109 9.69 2.33 -0.64
C CYS A 109 10.31 1.09 0.01
N VAL A 110 10.84 0.16 -0.79
CA VAL A 110 11.56 -1.02 -0.27
C VAL A 110 12.85 -0.62 0.45
N ASP A 111 13.59 0.41 -0.02
CA ASP A 111 14.75 0.94 0.70
C ASP A 111 14.35 1.50 2.07
N LEU A 112 13.28 2.28 2.16
CA LEU A 112 12.75 2.75 3.45
C LEU A 112 12.45 1.59 4.40
N ILE A 113 11.78 0.52 3.91
CA ILE A 113 11.46 -0.67 4.71
C ILE A 113 12.74 -1.34 5.24
N LYS A 114 13.76 -1.50 4.40
CA LYS A 114 15.06 -2.06 4.81
C LYS A 114 15.76 -1.20 5.86
N ARG A 115 15.71 0.13 5.72
CA ARG A 115 16.31 1.09 6.68
C ARG A 115 15.54 1.15 7.99
N VAL A 116 14.23 0.94 7.98
CA VAL A 116 13.42 0.76 9.20
C VAL A 116 13.83 -0.50 9.94
N GLY A 117 13.95 -1.64 9.22
CA GLY A 117 14.57 -2.86 9.71
C GLY A 117 13.74 -3.66 10.72
N SER A 118 12.41 -3.50 10.75
CA SER A 118 11.49 -4.29 11.58
C SER A 118 10.70 -5.31 10.74
N ASP A 119 10.48 -6.50 11.26
CA ASP A 119 9.61 -7.49 10.64
C ASP A 119 8.13 -7.07 10.67
N ASN A 120 7.76 -6.12 11.51
CA ASN A 120 6.43 -5.54 11.58
C ASN A 120 6.28 -4.24 10.75
N PHE A 121 7.23 -4.00 9.80
CA PHE A 121 7.13 -2.93 8.82
C PHE A 121 7.34 -3.48 7.42
N LYS A 122 6.29 -3.53 6.62
CA LYS A 122 6.27 -4.20 5.33
C LYS A 122 5.66 -3.29 4.25
N LEU A 123 5.60 -3.80 3.04
CA LEU A 123 5.01 -3.15 1.87
C LEU A 123 3.54 -3.59 1.70
N LEU A 124 2.69 -2.65 1.40
CA LEU A 124 1.45 -2.89 0.67
C LEU A 124 1.77 -2.74 -0.81
N PHE A 125 1.69 -3.84 -1.55
CA PHE A 125 1.95 -3.89 -2.98
C PHE A 125 0.64 -3.73 -3.75
N ASP A 126 0.31 -2.50 -4.13
CA ASP A 126 -0.82 -2.24 -5.01
C ASP A 126 -0.39 -2.48 -6.47
N ILE A 127 -0.96 -3.53 -7.08
CA ILE A 127 -0.62 -3.97 -8.44
C ILE A 127 -0.93 -2.89 -9.46
N TYR A 128 -2.02 -2.13 -9.27
CA TYR A 128 -2.37 -1.02 -10.15
C TYR A 128 -1.32 0.10 -10.09
N HIS A 129 -0.96 0.56 -8.88
CA HIS A 129 0.04 1.63 -8.75
C HIS A 129 1.41 1.22 -9.29
N VAL A 130 1.82 -0.03 -9.05
CA VAL A 130 3.05 -0.58 -9.62
C VAL A 130 2.98 -0.66 -11.14
N SER A 131 1.84 -1.08 -11.72
CA SER A 131 1.64 -1.11 -13.16
C SER A 131 1.85 0.27 -13.79
N VAL A 132 1.23 1.31 -13.21
CA VAL A 132 1.32 2.70 -13.69
C VAL A 132 2.75 3.23 -13.64
N MET A 133 3.48 2.99 -12.54
CA MET A 133 4.80 3.59 -12.31
C MET A 133 5.95 2.80 -12.93
N ASN A 134 5.95 1.49 -12.74
CA ASN A 134 7.12 0.66 -12.96
C ASN A 134 6.88 -0.49 -13.96
N GLY A 135 5.67 -1.09 -13.96
CA GLY A 135 5.42 -2.34 -14.67
C GLY A 135 6.23 -3.51 -14.10
N ASP A 136 6.44 -4.55 -14.93
CA ASP A 136 7.29 -5.72 -14.60
C ASP A 136 6.89 -6.42 -13.28
N ILE A 137 5.57 -6.52 -13.07
CA ILE A 137 4.92 -6.87 -11.80
C ILE A 137 5.41 -8.21 -11.27
N ILE A 138 5.41 -9.27 -12.11
CA ILE A 138 5.80 -10.63 -11.68
C ILE A 138 7.25 -10.66 -11.19
N ARG A 139 8.19 -10.02 -11.91
CA ARG A 139 9.58 -9.95 -11.48
C ARG A 139 9.73 -9.19 -10.16
N ARG A 140 8.98 -8.11 -9.96
CA ARG A 140 9.01 -7.31 -8.73
C ARG A 140 8.44 -8.08 -7.55
N ILE A 141 7.39 -8.87 -7.75
CA ILE A 141 6.88 -9.80 -6.72
C ILE A 141 7.97 -10.79 -6.30
N ARG A 142 8.63 -11.47 -7.26
CA ARG A 142 9.75 -12.38 -6.98
C ARG A 142 10.88 -11.71 -6.19
N GLN A 143 11.21 -10.48 -6.57
CA GLN A 143 12.31 -9.73 -5.95
C GLN A 143 11.99 -9.28 -4.53
N TYR A 144 10.74 -8.89 -4.26
CA TYR A 144 10.36 -8.20 -3.04
C TYR A 144 9.40 -8.96 -2.13
N HIS A 145 9.01 -10.20 -2.46
CA HIS A 145 8.01 -10.98 -1.71
C HIS A 145 8.26 -11.01 -0.19
N ALA A 146 9.51 -11.06 0.26
CA ALA A 146 9.87 -11.08 1.68
C ALA A 146 9.50 -9.78 2.43
N TYR A 147 9.28 -8.69 1.68
CA TYR A 147 8.90 -7.39 2.23
C TYR A 147 7.41 -7.11 2.09
N ILE A 148 6.61 -7.95 1.42
CA ILE A 148 5.20 -7.69 1.13
C ILE A 148 4.33 -8.40 2.18
N ALA A 149 3.39 -7.65 2.79
CA ALA A 149 2.42 -8.19 3.73
C ALA A 149 0.96 -7.98 3.31
N HIS A 150 0.70 -7.19 2.25
CA HIS A 150 -0.63 -6.99 1.71
C HIS A 150 -0.58 -6.67 0.22
N TYR A 151 -1.61 -7.08 -0.52
CA TYR A 151 -1.75 -6.77 -1.95
C TYR A 151 -3.08 -6.07 -2.22
N HIS A 152 -3.06 -5.08 -3.14
CA HIS A 152 -4.25 -4.50 -3.74
C HIS A 152 -4.32 -4.76 -5.25
N THR A 153 -5.55 -4.82 -5.79
CA THR A 153 -5.83 -5.03 -7.21
C THR A 153 -6.77 -3.96 -7.74
N ALA A 154 -6.51 -3.49 -8.95
CA ALA A 154 -7.42 -2.68 -9.75
C ALA A 154 -7.01 -2.72 -11.23
N GLY A 155 -7.93 -2.44 -12.14
CA GLY A 155 -7.65 -2.39 -13.58
C GLY A 155 -6.81 -1.18 -13.98
N ASN A 156 -5.82 -1.34 -14.86
CA ASN A 156 -5.06 -0.28 -15.50
C ASN A 156 -5.32 -0.29 -17.01
N PRO A 157 -5.68 0.85 -17.64
CA PRO A 157 -5.82 2.20 -17.08
C PRO A 157 -7.10 2.41 -16.25
N GLY A 158 -7.08 3.44 -15.42
CA GLY A 158 -8.28 4.04 -14.83
C GLY A 158 -8.73 3.52 -13.48
N ARG A 159 -7.98 2.58 -12.86
CA ARG A 159 -8.28 2.00 -11.54
C ARG A 159 -9.70 1.38 -11.47
N GLY A 160 -10.19 0.88 -12.61
CA GLY A 160 -11.52 0.27 -12.74
C GLY A 160 -11.52 -1.24 -12.49
N GLU A 161 -12.54 -1.89 -13.05
CA GLU A 161 -12.73 -3.33 -12.98
C GLU A 161 -11.55 -4.13 -13.55
N LEU A 162 -11.47 -5.41 -13.17
CA LEU A 162 -10.48 -6.36 -13.67
C LEU A 162 -11.02 -7.10 -14.90
N ASP A 163 -11.66 -6.40 -15.83
CA ASP A 163 -12.29 -6.95 -17.03
C ASP A 163 -11.42 -6.82 -18.30
N ASP A 164 -11.96 -7.09 -19.47
CA ASP A 164 -11.25 -7.04 -20.74
C ASP A 164 -10.90 -5.61 -21.22
N THR A 165 -11.31 -4.57 -20.49
CA THR A 165 -11.01 -3.16 -20.82
C THR A 165 -9.71 -2.67 -20.23
N GLN A 166 -9.00 -3.51 -19.44
CA GLN A 166 -7.75 -3.18 -18.76
C GLN A 166 -6.58 -4.08 -19.21
N GLU A 167 -5.34 -3.70 -18.93
CA GLU A 167 -4.13 -4.32 -19.50
C GLU A 167 -3.40 -5.31 -18.56
N ILE A 168 -3.79 -5.41 -17.28
CA ILE A 168 -3.10 -6.26 -16.30
C ILE A 168 -3.63 -7.69 -16.42
N ASN A 169 -2.75 -8.64 -16.72
CA ASN A 169 -3.11 -10.06 -16.75
C ASN A 169 -3.00 -10.66 -15.34
N TYR A 170 -4.10 -10.66 -14.59
CA TYR A 170 -4.15 -11.04 -13.18
C TYR A 170 -3.82 -12.51 -12.87
N PRO A 171 -4.36 -13.54 -13.59
CA PRO A 171 -4.13 -14.93 -13.20
C PRO A 171 -2.64 -15.29 -13.02
N PRO A 172 -1.71 -15.05 -13.97
CA PRO A 172 -0.30 -15.38 -13.75
C PRO A 172 0.38 -14.54 -12.66
N ILE A 173 -0.13 -13.34 -12.34
CA ILE A 173 0.37 -12.54 -11.22
C ILE A 173 -0.01 -13.21 -9.90
N LEU A 174 -1.26 -13.64 -9.74
CA LEU A 174 -1.75 -14.31 -8.54
C LEU A 174 -1.10 -15.68 -8.35
N GLU A 175 -0.93 -16.46 -9.41
CA GLU A 175 -0.12 -17.69 -9.35
C GLU A 175 1.30 -17.44 -8.84
N GLU A 176 1.91 -16.31 -9.23
CA GLU A 176 3.24 -15.96 -8.74
C GLU A 176 3.23 -15.56 -7.26
N ILE A 177 2.21 -14.83 -6.80
CA ILE A 177 2.01 -14.53 -5.37
C ILE A 177 1.90 -15.83 -4.57
N LEU A 178 1.09 -16.81 -5.02
CA LEU A 178 0.97 -18.12 -4.36
C LEU A 178 2.31 -18.87 -4.30
N LYS A 179 3.13 -18.84 -5.37
CA LYS A 179 4.46 -19.48 -5.41
C LYS A 179 5.44 -18.91 -4.38
N THR A 180 5.24 -17.68 -3.91
CA THR A 180 6.06 -17.10 -2.83
C THR A 180 5.75 -17.67 -1.45
N GLY A 181 4.67 -18.43 -1.30
CA GLY A 181 4.15 -18.91 -0.02
C GLY A 181 3.32 -17.86 0.74
N TYR A 182 2.92 -16.78 0.07
CA TYR A 182 2.07 -15.76 0.67
C TYR A 182 0.71 -16.36 1.09
N ALA A 183 0.29 -16.06 2.33
CA ALA A 183 -0.94 -16.57 2.92
C ALA A 183 -1.84 -15.44 3.48
N GLY A 184 -1.54 -14.18 3.13
CA GLY A 184 -2.33 -13.02 3.52
C GLY A 184 -3.46 -12.71 2.54
N TYR A 185 -3.96 -11.49 2.57
CA TYR A 185 -5.06 -11.03 1.73
C TYR A 185 -4.59 -10.35 0.45
N VAL A 186 -5.32 -10.60 -0.64
CA VAL A 186 -5.30 -9.84 -1.89
C VAL A 186 -6.65 -9.13 -1.99
N ALA A 187 -6.67 -7.83 -1.74
CA ALA A 187 -7.89 -7.06 -1.62
C ALA A 187 -8.21 -6.29 -2.91
N GLN A 188 -9.49 -6.28 -3.28
CA GLN A 188 -9.98 -5.49 -4.42
C GLN A 188 -10.06 -4.01 -4.02
N GLU A 189 -9.38 -3.13 -4.76
CA GLU A 189 -9.40 -1.67 -4.51
C GLU A 189 -9.66 -0.87 -5.78
N PHE A 190 -10.49 -1.39 -6.66
CA PHE A 190 -10.88 -0.68 -7.87
C PHE A 190 -12.07 0.27 -7.65
N ILE A 191 -12.22 1.24 -8.54
CA ILE A 191 -13.35 2.18 -8.59
C ILE A 191 -14.37 1.59 -9.57
N PRO A 192 -15.50 1.01 -9.10
CA PRO A 192 -16.45 0.35 -9.98
C PRO A 192 -17.13 1.34 -10.92
N THR A 193 -17.21 0.98 -12.20
CA THR A 193 -17.89 1.70 -13.26
C THR A 193 -19.10 0.96 -13.79
N TRP A 194 -19.26 -0.34 -13.49
CA TRP A 194 -20.42 -1.11 -13.87
C TRP A 194 -21.68 -0.62 -13.15
N GLU A 195 -22.84 -0.80 -13.78
CA GLU A 195 -24.14 -0.46 -13.19
C GLU A 195 -24.37 -1.22 -11.86
N ASP A 196 -23.92 -2.48 -11.78
CA ASP A 196 -23.91 -3.29 -10.55
C ASP A 196 -22.47 -3.44 -10.00
N PRO A 197 -22.09 -2.66 -8.99
CA PRO A 197 -20.74 -2.74 -8.41
C PRO A 197 -20.49 -4.06 -7.64
N ILE A 198 -21.54 -4.75 -7.20
CA ILE A 198 -21.41 -6.06 -6.55
C ILE A 198 -21.08 -7.14 -7.58
N ALA A 199 -21.71 -7.09 -8.76
CA ALA A 199 -21.37 -7.98 -9.86
C ALA A 199 -19.92 -7.77 -10.33
N ALA A 200 -19.44 -6.52 -10.39
CA ALA A 200 -18.05 -6.20 -10.68
C ALA A 200 -17.07 -6.78 -9.63
N LEU A 201 -17.43 -6.69 -8.35
CA LEU A 201 -16.63 -7.27 -7.25
C LEU A 201 -16.60 -8.80 -7.32
N CYS A 202 -17.72 -9.45 -7.58
CA CYS A 202 -17.79 -10.91 -7.74
C CYS A 202 -16.93 -11.37 -8.93
N HIS A 203 -17.02 -10.69 -10.07
CA HIS A 203 -16.20 -10.99 -11.24
C HIS A 203 -14.70 -10.86 -10.93
N ALA A 204 -14.29 -9.79 -10.25
CA ALA A 204 -12.91 -9.60 -9.86
C ALA A 204 -12.41 -10.68 -8.88
N ALA A 205 -13.26 -11.10 -7.94
CA ALA A 205 -12.94 -12.18 -7.00
C ALA A 205 -12.78 -13.53 -7.74
N GLU A 206 -13.69 -13.86 -8.67
CA GLU A 206 -13.60 -15.07 -9.50
C GLU A 206 -12.33 -15.09 -10.37
N LEU A 207 -11.97 -13.97 -10.97
CA LEU A 207 -10.73 -13.84 -11.77
C LEU A 207 -9.48 -14.06 -10.91
N CYS A 208 -9.54 -13.70 -9.64
CA CYS A 208 -8.43 -13.81 -8.69
C CYS A 208 -8.36 -15.17 -7.97
N ASP A 209 -9.33 -16.05 -8.16
CA ASP A 209 -9.35 -17.41 -7.58
C ASP A 209 -8.59 -18.39 -8.51
N VAL A 210 -7.28 -18.55 -8.29
CA VAL A 210 -6.33 -19.32 -9.14
C VAL A 210 -5.73 -20.51 -8.41
#